data_c554d57a6b36f958923f99189d3acd1a
#
_entry.id   c554d57a6b36f958923f99189d3acd1a
#
_cell.length_a   1.000
_cell.length_b   1.000
_cell.length_c   1.000
_cell.angle_alpha   90.00
_cell.angle_beta   90.00
_cell.angle_gamma   90.00
#
_symmetry.space_group_name_H-M   'P 1'
#
loop_
_entity.id
_entity.type
_entity.pdbx_description
1 polymer ?
#
loop_
_entity_poly.entity_id
_entity_poly.type
_entity_poly.pdbx_seq_one_letter_code
_entity_poly.pdbx_strand_id
1 'polypeptide(L)'
;DVSLTALTGDVINERSVTRYDSALDGRTWERSFADSAARVEAANSLNVQAGRDIANLGGVLQSRGDLSLDAGRDVTVAAVEDRQGQTRWNTSRLQSVTQLGAEVSAGRDLNVSAGRDLSAVASALEARRDIALSAGRDVTLAAAANEEHAYSKT
;
A
#
# COMPACT_ATOMS: atom_id res chain seq x y z
N ASP A 1 4.22 -22.38 -7.12
CA ASP A 1 2.93 -21.78 -6.78
C ASP A 1 2.90 -21.45 -5.29
N VAL A 2 2.30 -20.34 -4.97
CA VAL A 2 2.05 -19.91 -3.58
C VAL A 2 0.55 -19.70 -3.42
N SER A 3 -0.02 -20.25 -2.36
CA SER A 3 -1.43 -20.05 -2.03
C SER A 3 -1.56 -19.59 -0.58
N LEU A 4 -2.20 -18.46 -0.39
CA LEU A 4 -2.53 -17.89 0.91
C LEU A 4 -4.05 -17.89 1.06
N THR A 5 -4.56 -18.57 2.08
CA THR A 5 -6.01 -18.68 2.28
C THR A 5 -6.38 -18.38 3.72
N ALA A 6 -7.27 -17.40 3.91
CA ALA A 6 -7.95 -17.14 5.16
C ALA A 6 -9.43 -17.46 5.01
N LEU A 7 -9.90 -18.53 5.65
CA LEU A 7 -11.27 -19.04 5.44
C LEU A 7 -12.37 -18.08 5.93
N THR A 8 -12.13 -17.41 7.06
CA THR A 8 -13.14 -16.55 7.71
C THR A 8 -12.60 -15.16 8.08
N GLY A 9 -11.38 -14.85 7.69
CA GLY A 9 -10.69 -13.63 8.09
C GLY A 9 -10.12 -12.87 6.90
N ASP A 10 -9.13 -12.06 7.21
CA ASP A 10 -8.48 -11.16 6.29
C ASP A 10 -7.08 -11.66 5.91
N VAL A 11 -6.61 -11.29 4.73
CA VAL A 11 -5.19 -11.41 4.34
C VAL A 11 -4.63 -10.00 4.23
N ILE A 12 -3.61 -9.70 5.04
CA ILE A 12 -3.01 -8.37 5.10
C ILE A 12 -1.52 -8.48 4.81
N ASN A 13 -1.06 -7.74 3.79
CA ASN A 13 0.34 -7.53 3.48
C ASN A 13 0.64 -6.04 3.66
N GLU A 14 1.31 -5.68 4.75
CA GLU A 14 1.47 -4.30 5.18
C GLU A 14 2.94 -3.94 5.41
N ARG A 15 3.33 -2.77 4.91
CA ARG A 15 4.60 -2.13 5.26
C ARG A 15 4.43 -1.36 6.58
N SER A 16 5.30 -1.62 7.55
CA SER A 16 5.31 -0.88 8.80
C SER A 16 5.95 0.50 8.63
N VAL A 17 5.42 1.47 9.37
CA VAL A 17 5.98 2.83 9.48
C VAL A 17 6.17 3.14 10.96
N THR A 18 7.40 3.41 11.36
CA THR A 18 7.73 3.76 12.74
C THR A 18 7.89 5.27 12.86
N ARG A 19 7.23 5.88 13.84
CA ARG A 19 7.33 7.32 14.14
C ARG A 19 8.24 7.56 15.32
N TYR A 20 9.10 8.55 15.19
CA TYR A 20 9.92 9.08 16.28
C TYR A 20 9.66 10.57 16.46
N ASP A 21 9.30 10.94 17.68
CA ASP A 21 9.18 12.34 18.10
C ASP A 21 10.31 12.63 19.09
N SER A 22 11.12 13.63 18.83
CA SER A 22 12.11 14.10 19.77
C SER A 22 12.09 15.63 19.86
N ALA A 23 12.21 16.11 21.09
CA ALA A 23 12.39 17.53 21.39
C ALA A 23 13.72 17.72 22.10
N LEU A 24 14.60 18.48 21.49
CA LEU A 24 15.90 18.83 22.07
C LEU A 24 16.18 20.30 21.82
N ASP A 25 16.50 21.03 22.89
CA ASP A 25 16.97 22.41 22.82
C ASP A 25 16.03 23.36 22.04
N GLY A 26 14.73 23.31 22.34
CA GLY A 26 13.70 24.14 21.71
C GLY A 26 13.38 23.79 20.24
N ARG A 27 13.85 22.66 19.77
CA ARG A 27 13.53 22.10 18.45
C ARG A 27 12.73 20.84 18.59
N THR A 28 11.67 20.72 17.82
CA THR A 28 10.86 19.50 17.75
C THR A 28 11.13 18.78 16.44
N TRP A 29 11.46 17.52 16.52
CA TRP A 29 11.71 16.64 15.37
C TRP A 29 10.64 15.56 15.34
N GLU A 30 9.92 15.50 14.27
CA GLU A 30 9.05 14.38 13.95
C GLU A 30 9.63 13.64 12.76
N ARG A 31 9.91 12.36 12.92
CA ARG A 31 10.47 11.55 11.87
C ARG A 31 9.77 10.19 11.81
N SER A 32 9.26 9.87 10.63
CA SER A 32 8.71 8.56 10.33
C SER A 32 9.71 7.78 9.49
N PHE A 33 9.93 6.51 9.85
CA PHE A 33 10.74 5.59 9.05
C PHE A 33 9.83 4.50 8.52
N ALA A 34 9.79 4.38 7.20
CA ALA A 34 9.16 3.25 6.56
C ALA A 34 10.14 2.08 6.51
N ASP A 35 9.71 0.94 7.00
CA ASP A 35 10.44 -0.30 6.85
C ASP A 35 10.41 -0.76 5.39
N SER A 36 11.22 -1.78 5.05
CA SER A 36 11.18 -2.40 3.74
C SER A 36 9.78 -2.92 3.42
N ALA A 37 9.38 -2.88 2.16
CA ALA A 37 8.10 -3.40 1.74
C ALA A 37 7.92 -4.87 2.13
N ALA A 38 6.79 -5.19 2.73
CA ALA A 38 6.39 -6.58 2.91
C ALA A 38 6.14 -7.20 1.53
N ARG A 39 6.81 -8.30 1.24
CA ARG A 39 6.82 -8.87 -0.10
C ARG A 39 6.35 -10.32 -0.09
N VAL A 40 5.41 -10.62 -0.96
CA VAL A 40 4.98 -12.00 -1.26
C VAL A 40 5.29 -12.27 -2.72
N GLU A 41 6.17 -13.25 -2.97
CA GLU A 41 6.61 -13.61 -4.31
C GLU A 41 6.34 -15.09 -4.61
N ALA A 42 5.87 -15.36 -5.81
CA ALA A 42 5.70 -16.71 -6.32
C ALA A 42 6.50 -16.91 -7.61
N ALA A 43 7.22 -18.02 -7.69
CA ALA A 43 7.98 -18.38 -8.90
C ALA A 43 7.08 -18.76 -10.08
N ASN A 44 5.87 -19.24 -9.81
CA ASN A 44 4.84 -19.54 -10.81
C ASN A 44 3.60 -18.69 -10.52
N SER A 45 2.54 -19.28 -10.03
CA SER A 45 1.29 -18.56 -9.75
C SER A 45 1.15 -18.22 -8.27
N LEU A 46 0.58 -17.04 -8.00
CA LEU A 46 0.20 -16.59 -6.67
C LEU A 46 -1.32 -16.52 -6.58
N ASN A 47 -1.88 -17.22 -5.61
CA ASN A 47 -3.30 -17.17 -5.31
C ASN A 47 -3.52 -16.73 -3.88
N VAL A 48 -4.26 -15.65 -3.69
CA VAL A 48 -4.60 -15.10 -2.37
C VAL A 48 -6.12 -15.09 -2.24
N GLN A 49 -6.61 -15.78 -1.22
CA GLN A 49 -8.04 -15.90 -0.97
C GLN A 49 -8.37 -15.53 0.47
N ALA A 50 -9.35 -14.65 0.66
CA ALA A 50 -9.84 -14.26 1.98
C ALA A 50 -11.35 -14.39 2.05
N GLY A 51 -11.85 -14.90 3.17
CA GLY A 51 -13.30 -14.95 3.45
C GLY A 51 -13.91 -13.57 3.65
N ARG A 52 -13.10 -12.58 4.03
CA ARG A 52 -13.50 -11.17 4.17
C ARG A 52 -12.67 -10.28 3.26
N ASP A 53 -11.60 -9.69 3.79
CA ASP A 53 -10.88 -8.61 3.11
C ASP A 53 -9.45 -9.03 2.72
N ILE A 54 -8.97 -8.53 1.60
CA ILE A 54 -7.56 -8.56 1.22
C ILE A 54 -7.04 -7.13 1.24
N ALA A 55 -5.95 -6.88 1.96
CA ALA A 55 -5.30 -5.57 2.02
C ALA A 55 -3.81 -5.69 1.70
N ASN A 56 -3.35 -4.93 0.72
CA ASN A 56 -1.93 -4.74 0.42
C ASN A 56 -1.59 -3.28 0.61
N LEU A 57 -0.98 -2.96 1.78
CA LEU A 57 -0.72 -1.60 2.21
C LEU A 57 0.78 -1.30 2.13
N GLY A 58 1.21 -0.63 1.08
CA GLY A 58 2.61 -0.32 0.81
C GLY A 58 3.49 -1.56 0.59
N GLY A 59 2.90 -2.73 0.38
CA GLY A 59 3.60 -3.99 0.16
C GLY A 59 3.65 -4.40 -1.31
N VAL A 60 4.34 -5.51 -1.58
CA VAL A 60 4.50 -6.07 -2.94
C VAL A 60 3.91 -7.46 -3.01
N LEU A 61 3.02 -7.70 -3.97
CA LEU A 61 2.54 -9.01 -4.37
C LEU A 61 3.02 -9.28 -5.80
N GLN A 62 3.83 -10.30 -6.00
CA GLN A 62 4.46 -10.58 -7.27
C GLN A 62 4.40 -12.07 -7.64
N SER A 63 4.05 -12.35 -8.88
CA SER A 63 4.17 -13.70 -9.45
C SER A 63 4.84 -13.66 -10.81
N ARG A 64 5.49 -14.74 -11.20
CA ARG A 64 6.02 -14.90 -12.56
C ARG A 64 4.97 -15.48 -13.52
N GLY A 65 3.94 -16.12 -12.99
CA GLY A 65 2.78 -16.60 -13.73
C GLY A 65 1.55 -15.74 -13.45
N ASP A 66 0.44 -16.40 -13.21
CA ASP A 66 -0.82 -15.73 -12.92
C ASP A 66 -0.86 -15.26 -11.46
N LEU A 67 -1.53 -14.13 -11.20
CA LEU A 67 -1.80 -13.65 -9.88
C LEU A 67 -3.30 -13.48 -9.69
N SER A 68 -3.84 -14.08 -8.65
CA SER A 68 -5.26 -14.04 -8.34
C SER A 68 -5.48 -13.56 -6.91
N LEU A 69 -6.30 -12.53 -6.75
CA LEU A 69 -6.78 -12.04 -5.46
C LEU A 69 -8.30 -12.20 -5.41
N ASP A 70 -8.78 -12.95 -4.44
CA ASP A 70 -10.22 -13.21 -4.28
C ASP A 70 -10.64 -12.95 -2.84
N ALA A 71 -11.47 -11.92 -2.64
CA ALA A 71 -11.99 -11.54 -1.34
C ALA A 71 -13.51 -11.65 -1.29
N GLY A 72 -14.03 -12.19 -0.20
CA GLY A 72 -15.47 -12.28 0.04
C GLY A 72 -16.14 -10.92 0.22
N ARG A 73 -15.39 -9.87 0.60
CA ARG A 73 -15.86 -8.49 0.74
C ARG A 73 -15.01 -7.51 -0.06
N ASP A 74 -13.96 -6.97 0.54
CA ASP A 74 -13.23 -5.85 -0.05
C ASP A 74 -11.79 -6.24 -0.40
N VAL A 75 -11.28 -5.71 -1.51
CA VAL A 75 -9.86 -5.73 -1.85
C VAL A 75 -9.33 -4.30 -1.82
N THR A 76 -8.31 -4.07 -1.01
CA THR A 76 -7.65 -2.77 -0.89
C THR A 76 -6.18 -2.89 -1.24
N VAL A 77 -5.74 -2.15 -2.23
CA VAL A 77 -4.33 -1.95 -2.57
C VAL A 77 -4.03 -0.47 -2.42
N ALA A 78 -3.25 -0.10 -1.42
CA ALA A 78 -3.04 1.30 -1.08
C ALA A 78 -1.61 1.60 -0.68
N ALA A 79 -1.18 2.85 -0.89
CA ALA A 79 0.08 3.36 -0.37
C ALA A 79 0.01 3.58 1.14
N VAL A 80 1.17 3.49 1.81
CA VAL A 80 1.36 4.03 3.14
C VAL A 80 2.06 5.38 3.07
N GLU A 81 1.84 6.24 4.06
CA GLU A 81 2.45 7.55 4.11
C GLU A 81 3.73 7.52 4.95
N ASP A 82 4.81 8.05 4.39
CA ASP A 82 6.02 8.39 5.12
C ASP A 82 6.02 9.91 5.35
N ARG A 83 5.96 10.31 6.63
CA ARG A 83 5.92 11.71 7.05
C ARG A 83 7.22 12.10 7.73
N GLN A 84 7.79 13.19 7.27
CA GLN A 84 8.96 13.82 7.91
C GLN A 84 8.63 15.27 8.23
N GLY A 85 8.81 15.66 9.49
CA GLY A 85 8.56 17.02 9.94
C GLY A 85 9.69 17.53 10.82
N GLN A 86 10.05 18.79 10.62
CA GLN A 86 11.02 19.53 11.44
C GLN A 86 10.47 20.89 11.79
N THR A 87 10.40 21.19 13.08
CA THR A 87 10.07 22.54 13.56
C THR A 87 11.29 23.14 14.25
N ARG A 88 11.74 24.26 13.76
CA ARG A 88 12.86 25.03 14.30
C ARG A 88 12.33 26.21 15.12
N TRP A 89 13.10 26.61 16.15
CA TRP A 89 12.72 27.68 17.08
C TRP A 89 12.67 28.99 16.33
N ASN A 90 12.33 29.43 15.48
CA ASN A 90 12.10 30.70 14.78
C ASN A 90 11.09 30.52 13.63
N THR A 91 10.09 29.70 13.91
CA THR A 91 8.91 29.51 13.05
C THR A 91 9.17 29.05 11.61
N SER A 92 10.19 28.25 11.39
CA SER A 92 10.33 27.51 10.14
C SER A 92 9.83 26.08 10.35
N ARG A 93 8.82 25.69 9.63
CA ARG A 93 8.29 24.32 9.63
C ARG A 93 8.47 23.73 8.26
N LEU A 94 9.21 22.63 8.20
CA LEU A 94 9.34 21.82 7.01
C LEU A 94 8.58 20.51 7.24
N GLN A 95 7.61 20.21 6.40
CA GLN A 95 6.86 18.98 6.44
C GLN A 95 6.86 18.34 5.05
N SER A 96 7.29 17.10 4.98
CA SER A 96 7.28 16.30 3.75
C SER A 96 6.45 15.04 3.96
N VAL A 97 5.54 14.78 3.05
CA VAL A 97 4.72 13.56 3.02
C VAL A 97 5.00 12.83 1.72
N THR A 98 5.51 11.60 1.83
CA THR A 98 5.78 10.75 0.68
C THR A 98 4.85 9.53 0.71
N GLN A 99 4.19 9.26 -0.40
CA GLN A 99 3.35 8.08 -0.57
C GLN A 99 4.21 6.90 -1.03
N LEU A 100 4.24 5.83 -0.23
CA LEU A 100 4.93 4.59 -0.55
C LEU A 100 3.94 3.60 -1.13
N GLY A 101 3.87 3.53 -2.45
CA GLY A 101 2.90 2.76 -3.20
C GLY A 101 3.00 1.26 -2.94
N ALA A 102 1.85 0.60 -2.95
CA ALA A 102 1.78 -0.85 -3.05
C ALA A 102 1.96 -1.28 -4.51
N GLU A 103 2.44 -2.49 -4.71
CA GLU A 103 2.62 -3.07 -6.04
C GLU A 103 1.97 -4.45 -6.11
N VAL A 104 1.25 -4.69 -7.20
CA VAL A 104 0.72 -6.00 -7.56
C VAL A 104 1.13 -6.29 -9.00
N SER A 105 2.00 -7.29 -9.20
CA SER A 105 2.61 -7.58 -10.49
C SER A 105 2.44 -9.04 -10.86
N ALA A 106 1.90 -9.31 -12.04
CA ALA A 106 1.74 -10.64 -12.60
C ALA A 106 2.59 -10.82 -13.85
N GLY A 107 3.28 -11.95 -13.95
CA GLY A 107 4.05 -12.30 -15.14
C GLY A 107 3.17 -12.71 -16.33
N ARG A 108 1.90 -13.03 -16.11
CA ARG A 108 0.90 -13.32 -17.13
C ARG A 108 -0.37 -12.54 -16.83
N ASP A 109 -1.36 -13.17 -16.25
CA ASP A 109 -2.67 -12.58 -16.04
C ASP A 109 -2.84 -12.17 -14.57
N LEU A 110 -3.45 -11.00 -14.36
CA LEU A 110 -3.82 -10.49 -13.04
C LEU A 110 -5.35 -10.50 -12.93
N ASN A 111 -5.85 -11.28 -11.97
CA ASN A 111 -7.26 -11.33 -11.66
C ASN A 111 -7.50 -10.85 -10.23
N VAL A 112 -8.35 -9.86 -10.06
CA VAL A 112 -8.75 -9.35 -8.75
C VAL A 112 -10.26 -9.38 -8.66
N SER A 113 -10.78 -10.09 -7.66
CA SER A 113 -12.21 -10.23 -7.42
C SER A 113 -12.54 -9.82 -6.00
N ALA A 114 -13.51 -8.94 -5.85
CA ALA A 114 -14.05 -8.52 -4.57
C ALA A 114 -15.56 -8.74 -4.53
N GLY A 115 -16.06 -9.28 -3.42
CA GLY A 115 -17.51 -9.48 -3.24
C GLY A 115 -18.27 -8.17 -3.11
N ARG A 116 -17.63 -7.09 -2.68
CA ARG A 116 -18.18 -5.74 -2.56
C ARG A 116 -17.35 -4.72 -3.32
N ASP A 117 -16.32 -4.17 -2.68
CA ASP A 117 -15.57 -3.04 -3.22
C ASP A 117 -14.11 -3.41 -3.51
N LEU A 118 -13.59 -2.89 -4.61
CA LEU A 118 -12.18 -2.96 -4.96
C LEU A 118 -11.62 -1.56 -4.99
N SER A 119 -10.58 -1.31 -4.20
CA SER A 119 -9.92 -0.01 -4.12
C SER A 119 -8.42 -0.14 -4.35
N ALA A 120 -7.90 0.57 -5.35
CA ALA A 120 -6.47 0.71 -5.58
C ALA A 120 -6.11 2.20 -5.58
N VAL A 121 -5.40 2.63 -4.54
CA VAL A 121 -5.05 4.04 -4.32
C VAL A 121 -3.54 4.18 -4.23
N ALA A 122 -2.97 5.07 -5.02
CA ALA A 122 -1.53 5.33 -5.08
C ALA A 122 -0.70 4.05 -5.24
N SER A 123 -1.15 3.14 -6.09
CA SER A 123 -0.60 1.79 -6.24
C SER A 123 -0.34 1.47 -7.70
N ALA A 124 0.52 0.48 -7.95
CA ALA A 124 0.77 -0.07 -9.28
C ALA A 124 0.12 -1.45 -9.40
N LEU A 125 -0.69 -1.64 -10.44
CA LEU A 125 -1.25 -2.92 -10.85
C LEU A 125 -0.70 -3.25 -12.24
N GLU A 126 0.09 -4.30 -12.36
CA GLU A 126 0.76 -4.65 -13.61
C GLU A 126 0.52 -6.12 -13.98
N ALA A 127 0.31 -6.36 -15.26
CA ALA A 127 0.29 -7.69 -15.83
C ALA A 127 0.90 -7.64 -17.24
N ARG A 128 1.58 -8.73 -17.64
CA ARG A 128 2.15 -8.81 -18.99
C ARG A 128 1.13 -9.14 -20.05
N ARG A 129 0.01 -9.72 -19.68
CA ARG A 129 -1.06 -10.10 -20.59
C ARG A 129 -2.34 -9.35 -20.26
N ASP A 130 -3.16 -9.90 -19.39
CA ASP A 130 -4.48 -9.34 -19.13
C ASP A 130 -4.64 -8.94 -17.66
N ILE A 131 -5.36 -7.84 -17.42
CA ILE A 131 -5.80 -7.41 -16.09
C ILE A 131 -7.31 -7.47 -16.05
N ALA A 132 -7.84 -8.27 -15.14
CA ALA A 132 -9.28 -8.36 -14.88
C ALA A 132 -9.57 -7.92 -13.44
N LEU A 133 -10.34 -6.87 -13.29
CA LEU A 133 -10.77 -6.33 -12.00
C LEU A 133 -12.30 -6.47 -11.92
N SER A 134 -12.78 -7.11 -10.87
CA SER A 134 -14.21 -7.34 -10.66
C SER A 134 -14.59 -7.01 -9.22
N ALA A 135 -15.67 -6.29 -9.06
CA ALA A 135 -16.25 -5.99 -7.75
C ALA A 135 -17.77 -6.12 -7.81
N GLY A 136 -18.36 -6.57 -6.69
CA GLY A 136 -19.82 -6.68 -6.59
C GLY A 136 -20.52 -5.33 -6.52
N ARG A 137 -19.84 -4.26 -6.10
CA ARG A 137 -20.35 -2.88 -6.05
C ARG A 137 -19.46 -1.92 -6.82
N ASP A 138 -18.36 -1.48 -6.22
CA ASP A 138 -17.56 -0.39 -6.76
C ASP A 138 -16.10 -0.79 -7.03
N VAL A 139 -15.55 -0.29 -8.12
CA VAL A 139 -14.11 -0.33 -8.43
C VAL A 139 -13.59 1.09 -8.41
N THR A 140 -12.63 1.36 -7.51
CA THR A 140 -12.00 2.68 -7.37
C THR A 140 -10.51 2.58 -7.70
N LEU A 141 -10.07 3.34 -8.68
CA LEU A 141 -8.67 3.50 -9.03
C LEU A 141 -8.30 4.98 -8.85
N ALA A 142 -7.41 5.29 -7.93
CA ALA A 142 -7.04 6.67 -7.62
C ALA A 142 -5.53 6.84 -7.49
N ALA A 143 -5.03 8.02 -7.87
CA ALA A 143 -3.66 8.43 -7.62
C ALA A 143 -3.57 9.24 -6.33
N ALA A 144 -2.45 9.13 -5.61
CA ALA A 144 -2.11 10.03 -4.51
C ALA A 144 -0.90 10.89 -4.89
N ALA A 145 -0.85 12.10 -4.34
CA ALA A 145 0.25 13.03 -4.57
C ALA A 145 1.25 13.00 -3.39
N ASN A 146 2.52 13.21 -3.71
CA ASN A 146 3.52 13.55 -2.71
C ASN A 146 3.39 15.05 -2.38
N GLU A 147 3.43 15.38 -1.11
CA GLU A 147 3.29 16.74 -0.62
C GLU A 147 4.54 17.20 0.14
N GLU A 148 5.00 18.37 -0.19
CA GLU A 148 6.08 19.04 0.53
C GLU A 148 5.62 20.46 0.89
N HIS A 149 5.57 20.75 2.19
CA HIS A 149 5.18 22.05 2.71
C HIS A 149 6.34 22.70 3.47
N ALA A 150 6.76 23.86 3.01
CA ALA A 150 7.71 24.70 3.72
C ALA A 150 7.02 25.99 4.17
N TYR A 151 7.05 26.25 5.47
CA TYR A 151 6.51 27.47 6.05
C TYR A 151 7.60 28.21 6.84
N SER A 152 7.82 29.47 6.50
CA SER A 152 8.72 30.37 7.21
C SER A 152 7.98 31.65 7.60
N LYS A 153 8.01 31.97 8.88
CA LYS A 153 7.50 33.27 9.42
C LYS A 153 8.67 34.04 10.01
N THR A 154 8.93 35.17 9.45
CA THR A 154 9.85 36.16 9.99
C THR A 154 9.21 37.02 11.06
#